data_78cc99e1c94c36e6808c6fcee1ccd63b
#
_entry.id   78cc99e1c94c36e6808c6fcee1ccd63b
#
_cell.length_a   1.000
_cell.length_b   1.000
_cell.length_c   1.000
_cell.angle_alpha   90.00
_cell.angle_beta   90.00
_cell.angle_gamma   90.00
#
_symmetry.space_group_name_H-M   'P 1'
#
loop_
_entity.id
_entity.type
_entity.pdbx_description
1 polymer ?
#
loop_
_entity_poly.entity_id
_entity_poly.type
_entity_poly.pdbx_seq_one_letter_code
_entity_poly.pdbx_strand_id
1 'polypeptide(L)'
;STYNEYIFKFYDMNPATDDSSFSFQGSIDGGSNYNVTATTTAFVALHYEDDSDASLSYSTGQDQAQATTFINLAHAIGNGSDESGSGTLHLFDPSNTTFVKHFISRINSYHSGNRSYDNHRGGYFNTTSAINAIQFDFRKVSDGSSDTFDGIIKMYGVV
;
A
#
# COMPACT_ATOMS: atom_id res chain seq x y z
N SER A 1 -21.30 4.43 -0.43
CA SER A 1 -20.26 5.44 -0.25
C SER A 1 -20.84 6.83 -0.46
N THR A 2 -20.36 7.81 0.30
CA THR A 2 -20.85 9.20 0.24
C THR A 2 -20.00 10.05 -0.72
N TYR A 3 -18.78 9.62 -0.99
CA TYR A 3 -17.80 10.35 -1.78
C TYR A 3 -17.37 9.56 -2.99
N ASN A 4 -16.97 10.28 -4.07
CA ASN A 4 -16.47 9.69 -5.30
C ASN A 4 -15.00 9.31 -5.20
N GLU A 5 -14.27 9.91 -4.27
CA GLU A 5 -12.87 9.58 -4.00
C GLU A 5 -12.62 9.53 -2.50
N TYR A 6 -11.79 8.59 -2.07
CA TYR A 6 -11.23 8.57 -0.73
C TYR A 6 -9.71 8.69 -0.80
N ILE A 7 -9.18 9.66 -0.04
CA ILE A 7 -7.74 9.88 0.09
C ILE A 7 -7.34 9.44 1.48
N PHE A 8 -6.45 8.46 1.56
CA PHE A 8 -5.79 8.07 2.79
C PHE A 8 -4.41 8.72 2.84
N LYS A 9 -4.11 9.38 3.95
CA LYS A 9 -2.78 9.94 4.22
C LYS A 9 -2.14 9.18 5.35
N PHE A 10 -0.91 8.76 5.13
CA PHE A 10 -0.10 7.99 6.06
C PHE A 10 1.03 8.86 6.59
N TYR A 11 1.22 8.85 7.90
CA TYR A 11 2.27 9.60 8.58
C TYR A 11 3.01 8.66 9.51
N ASP A 12 4.33 8.62 9.35
CA ASP A 12 5.28 7.94 10.24
C ASP A 12 4.90 6.46 10.50
N MET A 13 4.53 5.76 9.42
CA MET A 13 4.17 4.33 9.48
C MET A 13 5.43 3.51 9.75
N ASN A 14 5.55 2.96 10.97
CA ASN A 14 6.71 2.21 11.45
C ASN A 14 6.27 0.81 11.91
N PRO A 15 6.84 -0.28 11.34
CA PRO A 15 6.53 -1.65 11.75
C PRO A 15 7.27 -2.04 13.03
N ALA A 16 6.72 -3.00 13.78
CA ALA A 16 7.41 -3.56 14.94
C ALA A 16 8.56 -4.51 14.57
N THR A 17 8.48 -5.15 13.40
CA THR A 17 9.52 -6.05 12.88
C THR A 17 10.22 -5.40 11.68
N ASP A 18 11.54 -5.46 11.68
CA ASP A 18 12.34 -5.00 10.55
C ASP A 18 11.97 -5.72 9.25
N ASP A 19 12.16 -5.03 8.12
CA ASP A 19 11.87 -5.59 6.80
C ASP A 19 10.38 -6.00 6.64
N SER A 20 9.46 -5.12 7.05
CA SER A 20 8.02 -5.30 6.88
C SER A 20 7.42 -4.36 5.84
N SER A 21 6.46 -4.85 5.07
CA SER A 21 5.83 -4.12 3.98
C SER A 21 4.46 -3.58 4.38
N PHE A 22 4.25 -2.28 4.25
CA PHE A 22 2.93 -1.68 4.43
C PHE A 22 2.03 -2.02 3.27
N SER A 23 0.84 -2.53 3.55
CA SER A 23 -0.05 -3.12 2.56
C SER A 23 -1.51 -2.78 2.84
N PHE A 24 -2.39 -3.00 1.84
CA PHE A 24 -3.83 -2.86 2.02
C PHE A 24 -4.61 -3.90 1.23
N GLN A 25 -5.89 -4.09 1.59
CA GLN A 25 -6.83 -4.90 0.84
C GLN A 25 -8.26 -4.38 1.02
N GLY A 26 -9.11 -4.61 0.02
CA GLY A 26 -10.52 -4.26 0.01
C GLY A 26 -11.44 -5.40 0.41
N SER A 27 -12.66 -5.05 0.82
CA SER A 27 -13.74 -5.98 1.09
C SER A 27 -15.02 -5.56 0.36
N ILE A 28 -15.81 -6.53 -0.06
CA ILE A 28 -17.16 -6.36 -0.65
C ILE A 28 -18.28 -6.86 0.27
N ASP A 29 -17.94 -7.41 1.43
CA ASP A 29 -18.86 -8.06 2.38
C ASP A 29 -18.82 -7.43 3.79
N GLY A 30 -18.50 -6.13 3.87
CA GLY A 30 -18.52 -5.35 5.11
C GLY A 30 -17.35 -5.63 6.04
N GLY A 31 -16.23 -6.13 5.51
CA GLY A 31 -15.03 -6.42 6.29
C GLY A 31 -14.96 -7.85 6.84
N SER A 32 -15.87 -8.72 6.40
CA SER A 32 -15.81 -10.14 6.77
C SER A 32 -14.65 -10.87 6.09
N ASN A 33 -14.35 -10.49 4.85
CA ASN A 33 -13.20 -10.99 4.09
C ASN A 33 -12.50 -9.84 3.36
N TYR A 34 -11.16 -9.85 3.39
CA TYR A 34 -10.28 -8.92 2.68
C TYR A 34 -9.47 -9.68 1.62
N ASN A 35 -10.14 -10.01 0.52
CA ASN A 35 -9.61 -10.90 -0.53
C ASN A 35 -10.10 -10.54 -1.94
N VAL A 36 -10.39 -9.27 -2.19
CA VAL A 36 -10.84 -8.84 -3.51
C VAL A 36 -9.69 -8.97 -4.51
N THR A 37 -9.97 -9.64 -5.62
CA THR A 37 -8.99 -9.82 -6.70
C THR A 37 -8.51 -8.47 -7.24
N ALA A 38 -7.20 -8.28 -7.36
CA ALA A 38 -6.59 -7.05 -7.87
C ALA A 38 -5.51 -7.33 -8.92
N THR A 39 -5.32 -6.35 -9.81
CA THR A 39 -4.17 -6.26 -10.70
C THR A 39 -3.49 -4.92 -10.49
N THR A 40 -2.18 -4.92 -10.31
CA THR A 40 -1.41 -3.73 -9.98
C THR A 40 -0.14 -3.61 -10.80
N THR A 41 0.36 -2.39 -10.90
CA THR A 41 1.72 -2.09 -11.33
C THR A 41 2.52 -1.56 -10.16
N ALA A 42 3.83 -1.83 -10.16
CA ALA A 42 4.74 -1.40 -9.12
C ALA A 42 6.04 -0.90 -9.71
N PHE A 43 6.42 0.33 -9.41
CA PHE A 43 7.78 0.81 -9.68
C PHE A 43 8.31 1.61 -8.50
N VAL A 44 9.62 1.70 -8.41
CA VAL A 44 10.31 2.34 -7.30
C VAL A 44 11.47 3.19 -7.81
N ALA A 45 11.67 4.35 -7.16
CA ALA A 45 12.92 5.07 -7.22
C ALA A 45 13.63 4.89 -5.88
N LEU A 46 14.92 4.55 -5.92
CA LEU A 46 15.72 4.37 -4.70
C LEU A 46 17.05 5.13 -4.78
N HIS A 47 17.56 5.50 -3.61
CA HIS A 47 18.87 6.09 -3.45
C HIS A 47 19.44 5.69 -2.08
N TYR A 48 20.61 5.05 -2.08
CA TYR A 48 21.30 4.66 -0.86
C TYR A 48 21.90 5.87 -0.14
N GLU A 49 21.93 5.83 1.18
CA GLU A 49 22.48 6.92 1.99
C GLU A 49 23.99 7.12 1.82
N ASP A 50 24.71 6.05 1.47
CA ASP A 50 26.15 6.07 1.22
C ASP A 50 26.51 6.41 -0.25
N ASP A 51 25.53 6.83 -1.06
CA ASP A 51 25.67 7.16 -2.48
C ASP A 51 26.20 6.01 -3.35
N SER A 52 26.07 4.76 -2.86
CA SER A 52 26.58 3.58 -3.58
C SER A 52 25.73 3.18 -4.78
N ASP A 53 24.41 3.49 -4.76
CA ASP A 53 23.50 3.21 -5.88
C ASP A 53 22.26 4.11 -5.85
N ALA A 54 21.77 4.43 -7.05
CA ALA A 54 20.48 5.10 -7.28
C ALA A 54 19.83 4.54 -8.54
N SER A 55 18.56 4.19 -8.48
CA SER A 55 17.86 3.61 -9.63
C SER A 55 16.38 3.88 -9.65
N LEU A 56 15.79 3.75 -10.85
CA LEU A 56 14.36 3.71 -11.10
C LEU A 56 14.04 2.40 -11.82
N SER A 57 13.21 1.56 -11.24
CA SER A 57 12.92 0.24 -11.80
C SER A 57 11.48 -0.20 -11.60
N TYR A 58 11.00 -1.06 -12.50
CA TYR A 58 9.76 -1.81 -12.29
C TYR A 58 10.02 -2.97 -11.31
N SER A 59 9.11 -3.18 -10.36
CA SER A 59 9.26 -4.17 -9.30
C SER A 59 8.27 -5.33 -9.46
N THR A 60 8.71 -6.38 -10.17
CA THR A 60 7.89 -7.58 -10.47
C THR A 60 7.57 -8.44 -9.24
N GLY A 61 8.28 -8.27 -8.13
CA GLY A 61 8.00 -8.98 -6.87
C GLY A 61 6.96 -8.28 -5.99
N GLN A 62 6.48 -7.09 -6.39
CA GLN A 62 5.59 -6.26 -5.59
C GLN A 62 4.30 -5.87 -6.35
N ASP A 63 4.20 -6.26 -7.61
CA ASP A 63 2.97 -6.16 -8.39
C ASP A 63 2.07 -7.39 -8.19
N GLN A 64 0.86 -7.31 -8.69
CA GLN A 64 -0.10 -8.41 -8.65
C GLN A 64 -0.78 -8.57 -10.01
N ALA A 65 -1.02 -9.82 -10.40
CA ALA A 65 -1.79 -10.17 -11.57
C ALA A 65 -2.95 -11.09 -11.15
N GLN A 66 -4.16 -10.53 -11.05
CA GLN A 66 -5.38 -11.25 -10.63
C GLN A 66 -5.20 -12.01 -9.30
N ALA A 67 -4.56 -11.37 -8.32
CA ALA A 67 -4.30 -11.97 -7.00
C ALA A 67 -5.26 -11.42 -5.93
N THR A 68 -5.46 -12.20 -4.87
CA THR A 68 -6.32 -11.86 -3.72
C THR A 68 -5.53 -11.53 -2.45
N THR A 69 -4.20 -11.53 -2.56
CA THR A 69 -3.32 -11.19 -1.45
C THR A 69 -3.31 -9.69 -1.17
N PHE A 70 -2.78 -9.29 -0.03
CA PHE A 70 -2.60 -7.88 0.30
C PHE A 70 -1.73 -7.17 -0.73
N ILE A 71 -2.15 -5.98 -1.14
CA ILE A 71 -1.47 -5.13 -2.12
C ILE A 71 -0.37 -4.36 -1.39
N ASN A 72 0.87 -4.56 -1.79
CA ASN A 72 2.02 -3.86 -1.24
C ASN A 72 1.98 -2.38 -1.62
N LEU A 73 1.95 -1.47 -0.64
CA LEU A 73 2.02 -0.02 -0.82
C LEU A 73 3.45 0.50 -0.67
N ALA A 74 4.16 0.01 0.36
CA ALA A 74 5.56 0.35 0.59
C ALA A 74 6.30 -0.90 1.07
N HIS A 75 7.41 -1.23 0.39
CA HIS A 75 8.15 -2.47 0.60
C HIS A 75 9.25 -2.29 1.63
N ALA A 76 9.39 -3.28 2.54
CA ALA A 76 10.55 -3.47 3.39
C ALA A 76 10.96 -2.21 4.19
N ILE A 77 9.99 -1.61 4.88
CA ILE A 77 10.26 -0.50 5.80
C ILE A 77 11.07 -1.04 6.99
N GLY A 78 12.09 -0.31 7.40
CA GLY A 78 12.86 -0.64 8.59
C GLY A 78 12.12 -0.32 9.88
N ASN A 79 12.54 -0.91 11.01
CA ASN A 79 11.93 -0.74 12.32
C ASN A 79 12.78 0.08 13.31
N GLY A 80 13.84 0.72 12.84
CA GLY A 80 14.63 1.64 13.65
C GLY A 80 13.79 2.79 14.20
N SER A 81 14.23 3.41 15.28
CA SER A 81 13.47 4.46 15.98
C SER A 81 13.24 5.74 15.15
N ASP A 82 13.94 5.92 14.07
CA ASP A 82 13.87 7.01 13.10
C ASP A 82 13.43 6.56 11.70
N GLU A 83 13.14 5.27 11.53
CA GLU A 83 12.72 4.69 10.27
C GLU A 83 11.20 4.64 10.16
N SER A 84 10.67 5.11 9.07
CA SER A 84 9.22 5.11 8.82
C SER A 84 8.89 5.28 7.33
N GLY A 85 7.59 5.26 7.02
CA GLY A 85 7.05 5.60 5.72
C GLY A 85 5.93 6.61 5.80
N SER A 86 5.87 7.55 4.85
CA SER A 86 4.78 8.53 4.76
C SER A 86 4.34 8.71 3.31
N GLY A 87 3.05 8.96 3.11
CA GLY A 87 2.52 9.12 1.75
C GLY A 87 1.01 9.13 1.65
N THR A 88 0.50 8.72 0.48
CA THR A 88 -0.93 8.75 0.17
C THR A 88 -1.40 7.53 -0.62
N LEU A 89 -2.67 7.18 -0.44
CA LEU A 89 -3.43 6.28 -1.31
C LEU A 89 -4.73 6.98 -1.73
N HIS A 90 -5.03 6.98 -3.01
CA HIS A 90 -6.27 7.45 -3.60
C HIS A 90 -7.09 6.25 -4.08
N LEU A 91 -8.32 6.12 -3.60
CA LEU A 91 -9.28 5.10 -4.03
C LEU A 91 -10.46 5.80 -4.71
N PHE A 92 -10.67 5.50 -5.99
CA PHE A 92 -11.66 6.17 -6.84
C PHE A 92 -12.95 5.38 -6.90
N ASP A 93 -14.05 6.07 -6.70
CA ASP A 93 -15.44 5.63 -6.84
C ASP A 93 -15.72 4.22 -6.28
N PRO A 94 -15.38 3.94 -5.01
CA PRO A 94 -15.46 2.58 -4.46
C PRO A 94 -16.88 2.02 -4.40
N SER A 95 -17.91 2.86 -4.44
CA SER A 95 -19.30 2.43 -4.46
C SER A 95 -19.86 2.12 -5.85
N ASN A 96 -19.10 2.38 -6.91
CA ASN A 96 -19.54 2.13 -8.29
C ASN A 96 -19.85 0.64 -8.50
N THR A 97 -20.98 0.35 -9.13
CA THR A 97 -21.40 -1.03 -9.44
C THR A 97 -21.33 -1.36 -10.93
N THR A 98 -20.75 -0.47 -11.75
CA THR A 98 -20.59 -0.65 -13.19
C THR A 98 -19.12 -0.92 -13.55
N PHE A 99 -18.20 -0.20 -12.95
CA PHE A 99 -16.78 -0.26 -13.29
C PHE A 99 -15.94 -0.88 -12.14
N VAL A 100 -14.74 -1.34 -12.49
CA VAL A 100 -13.71 -1.73 -11.52
C VAL A 100 -13.24 -0.50 -10.72
N LYS A 101 -12.69 -0.70 -9.52
CA LYS A 101 -12.28 0.38 -8.60
C LYS A 101 -10.79 0.62 -8.72
N HIS A 102 -10.44 1.73 -9.34
CA HIS A 102 -9.05 2.15 -9.50
C HIS A 102 -8.49 2.75 -8.22
N PHE A 103 -7.19 2.60 -8.05
CA PHE A 103 -6.43 3.27 -6.99
C PHE A 103 -5.03 3.63 -7.48
N ILE A 104 -4.45 4.65 -6.87
CA ILE A 104 -3.04 5.03 -7.03
C ILE A 104 -2.46 5.37 -5.66
N SER A 105 -1.17 5.05 -5.47
CA SER A 105 -0.45 5.34 -4.23
C SER A 105 0.96 5.80 -4.51
N ARG A 106 1.45 6.71 -3.67
CA ARG A 106 2.86 7.06 -3.57
C ARG A 106 3.25 7.16 -2.10
N ILE A 107 4.24 6.38 -1.69
CA ILE A 107 4.79 6.37 -0.34
C ILE A 107 6.31 6.39 -0.42
N ASN A 108 6.92 7.42 0.18
CA ASN A 108 8.36 7.40 0.45
C ASN A 108 8.60 6.74 1.80
N SER A 109 9.58 5.86 1.88
CA SER A 109 9.92 5.14 3.10
C SER A 109 11.43 5.04 3.29
N TYR A 110 11.85 4.94 4.55
CA TYR A 110 13.17 4.46 4.93
C TYR A 110 13.15 2.93 4.84
N HIS A 111 13.88 2.39 3.89
CA HIS A 111 13.97 0.95 3.68
C HIS A 111 14.98 0.33 4.65
N SER A 112 14.72 -0.88 5.17
CA SER A 112 15.61 -1.63 6.07
C SER A 112 17.07 -1.75 5.60
N GLY A 113 17.35 -1.50 4.33
CA GLY A 113 18.69 -1.47 3.75
C GLY A 113 19.28 -0.05 3.59
N ASN A 114 18.99 0.89 4.49
CA ASN A 114 19.59 2.25 4.58
C ASN A 114 19.48 3.03 3.26
N ARG A 115 18.26 3.23 2.78
CA ARG A 115 18.00 3.97 1.54
C ARG A 115 16.62 4.62 1.54
N SER A 116 16.52 5.74 0.87
CA SER A 116 15.22 6.29 0.47
C SER A 116 14.59 5.37 -0.57
N TYR A 117 13.32 5.01 -0.36
CA TYR A 117 12.58 4.12 -1.24
C TYR A 117 11.22 4.73 -1.58
N ASP A 118 11.09 5.31 -2.77
CA ASP A 118 9.87 5.97 -3.23
C ASP A 118 9.02 4.99 -4.03
N ASN A 119 7.99 4.48 -3.37
CA ASN A 119 7.11 3.44 -3.88
C ASN A 119 5.95 4.06 -4.66
N HIS A 120 5.78 3.65 -5.90
CA HIS A 120 4.65 4.02 -6.75
C HIS A 120 3.82 2.79 -7.08
N ARG A 121 2.52 2.86 -6.81
CA ARG A 121 1.55 1.79 -7.09
C ARG A 121 0.35 2.35 -7.84
N GLY A 122 -0.08 1.63 -8.86
CA GLY A 122 -1.34 1.87 -9.53
C GLY A 122 -2.03 0.55 -9.78
N GLY A 123 -3.36 0.51 -9.70
CA GLY A 123 -4.08 -0.73 -9.94
C GLY A 123 -5.59 -0.59 -9.84
N TYR A 124 -6.24 -1.73 -9.84
CA TYR A 124 -7.68 -1.81 -9.67
C TYR A 124 -8.10 -3.10 -8.96
N PHE A 125 -9.14 -3.01 -8.17
CA PHE A 125 -9.91 -4.17 -7.72
C PHE A 125 -10.78 -4.68 -8.87
N ASN A 126 -10.56 -5.93 -9.30
CA ASN A 126 -11.26 -6.52 -10.44
C ASN A 126 -12.64 -7.04 -10.04
N THR A 127 -13.52 -6.13 -9.66
CA THR A 127 -14.91 -6.40 -9.31
C THR A 127 -15.80 -5.21 -9.67
N THR A 128 -17.04 -5.47 -10.05
CA THR A 128 -18.08 -4.46 -10.17
C THR A 128 -18.88 -4.28 -8.85
N SER A 129 -18.71 -5.15 -7.87
CA SER A 129 -19.31 -4.96 -6.54
C SER A 129 -18.67 -3.77 -5.83
N ALA A 130 -19.43 -3.05 -5.02
CA ALA A 130 -18.92 -1.94 -4.23
C ALA A 130 -17.86 -2.42 -3.23
N ILE A 131 -16.73 -1.72 -3.15
CA ILE A 131 -15.77 -1.87 -2.05
C ILE A 131 -16.35 -1.10 -0.85
N ASN A 132 -16.65 -1.79 0.23
CA ASN A 132 -17.35 -1.24 1.39
C ASN A 132 -16.55 -1.30 2.70
N ALA A 133 -15.37 -1.92 2.69
CA ALA A 133 -14.37 -1.81 3.75
C ALA A 133 -12.95 -1.92 3.19
N ILE A 134 -12.00 -1.31 3.91
CA ILE A 134 -10.56 -1.33 3.59
C ILE A 134 -9.82 -1.75 4.87
N GLN A 135 -8.83 -2.61 4.72
CA GLN A 135 -7.88 -2.98 5.77
C GLN A 135 -6.47 -2.55 5.37
N PHE A 136 -5.76 -1.94 6.30
CA PHE A 136 -4.32 -1.71 6.22
C PHE A 136 -3.61 -2.66 7.17
N ASP A 137 -2.45 -3.17 6.76
CA ASP A 137 -1.67 -4.12 7.52
C ASP A 137 -0.19 -4.00 7.16
N PHE A 138 0.69 -4.31 8.09
CA PHE A 138 2.08 -4.60 7.78
C PHE A 138 2.26 -6.10 7.60
N ARG A 139 3.01 -6.48 6.56
CA ARG A 139 3.32 -7.86 6.24
C ARG A 139 4.83 -8.07 6.27
N LYS A 140 5.29 -8.97 7.14
CA LYS A 140 6.71 -9.35 7.22
C LYS A 140 7.18 -9.91 5.89
N VAL A 141 8.29 -9.42 5.38
CA VAL A 141 8.85 -9.91 4.10
C VAL A 141 9.30 -11.37 4.22
N SER A 142 9.70 -11.79 5.43
CA SER A 142 10.23 -13.13 5.69
C SER A 142 9.21 -14.26 5.50
N ASP A 143 7.94 -14.04 5.89
CA ASP A 143 6.91 -15.09 5.91
C ASP A 143 5.50 -14.63 5.51
N GLY A 144 5.32 -13.33 5.24
CA GLY A 144 4.03 -12.75 4.87
C GLY A 144 3.02 -12.66 6.03
N SER A 145 3.40 -12.95 7.27
CA SER A 145 2.52 -12.81 8.43
C SER A 145 2.25 -11.34 8.75
N SER A 146 1.12 -11.09 9.43
CA SER A 146 0.76 -9.76 9.93
C SER A 146 1.77 -9.29 10.99
N ASP A 147 2.03 -7.99 11.00
CA ASP A 147 2.88 -7.33 11.98
C ASP A 147 2.14 -6.17 12.65
N THR A 148 2.51 -5.86 13.88
CA THR A 148 2.02 -4.66 14.56
C THR A 148 2.81 -3.43 14.10
N PHE A 149 2.21 -2.26 14.21
CA PHE A 149 2.83 -1.02 13.74
C PHE A 149 2.30 0.19 14.48
N ASP A 150 3.09 1.26 14.46
CA ASP A 150 2.73 2.61 14.87
C ASP A 150 2.55 3.50 13.64
N GLY A 151 1.90 4.65 13.82
CA GLY A 151 1.68 5.65 12.79
C GLY A 151 0.29 6.26 12.83
N ILE A 152 0.03 7.17 11.89
CA ILE A 152 -1.26 7.87 11.79
C ILE A 152 -1.83 7.66 10.39
N ILE A 153 -3.05 7.15 10.33
CA ILE A 153 -3.84 7.05 9.09
C ILE A 153 -5.00 8.05 9.17
N LYS A 154 -5.05 8.98 8.22
CA LYS A 154 -6.17 9.91 8.05
C LYS A 154 -6.91 9.64 6.76
N MET A 155 -8.25 9.61 6.82
CA MET A 155 -9.12 9.43 5.66
C MET A 155 -9.87 10.71 5.35
N TYR A 156 -9.91 11.08 4.08
CA TYR A 156 -10.65 12.22 3.54
C TYR A 156 -11.56 11.74 2.42
N GLY A 157 -12.78 12.28 2.37
CA GLY A 157 -13.68 12.08 1.25
C GLY A 157 -13.73 13.32 0.36
N VAL A 158 -13.72 13.10 -0.95
CA VAL A 158 -13.82 14.14 -1.97
C VAL A 158 -15.09 13.91 -2.78
N VAL A 159 -15.87 14.99 -2.97
CA VAL A 159 -17.13 15.00 -3.72
C VAL A 159 -16.86 15.22 -5.21
#